data_f51896bc78d998e0f116839d76168af9
#
_entry.id   f51896bc78d998e0f116839d76168af9
#
_cell.length_a   1.000
_cell.length_b   1.000
_cell.length_c   1.000
_cell.angle_alpha   90.00
_cell.angle_beta   90.00
_cell.angle_gamma   90.00
#
_symmetry.space_group_name_H-M   'P 1'
#
loop_
_entity.id
_entity.type
_entity.pdbx_description
1 polymer ?
#
loop_
_entity_poly.entity_id
_entity_poly.type
_entity_poly.pdbx_seq_one_letter_code
_entity_poly.pdbx_strand_id
1 'polypeptide(L)'
;QPEIVVKLDHAKASEFGLDATEVGKVIEMAIMGKSTSNSYTIGDNDYDIILQLEQSQRTNINDVMNLRISSSAGQFIRLGDIADVRYGSGPTRIEREDKQRQIVVYANTVGISPGDLISKVRDEYIPELNLPPGYNYKMIGQADNMARSFKEVYKAVILAIVVVYMVLAAQFESFSQPLIIMISLPFAIIGAILGLLVAGQTANMMSMIGFTMLLGLVTKNAILLIDYANQEREKGMSIREAVLLACSLRLRPILMTTLSTILGMLPIALGIGEGAELRQSMGVVLIGGLTTSTLLTLVVVPLIYLLFEEWKAKNYVQRGE
;
A
#
# COMPACT_ATOMS: atom_id res chain seq x y z
N GLN A 1 -17.55 28.47 -5.12
CA GLN A 1 -18.74 28.16 -4.32
C GLN A 1 -19.38 29.47 -3.83
N PRO A 2 -20.70 29.51 -3.62
CA PRO A 2 -21.32 30.66 -2.97
C PRO A 2 -20.79 30.80 -1.56
N GLU A 3 -20.46 32.02 -1.19
CA GLU A 3 -19.94 32.39 0.13
C GLU A 3 -20.66 33.62 0.66
N ILE A 4 -20.67 33.81 1.97
CA ILE A 4 -21.12 35.06 2.61
C ILE A 4 -19.87 35.85 2.94
N VAL A 5 -19.76 37.02 2.33
CA VAL A 5 -18.65 37.96 2.56
C VAL A 5 -19.10 38.98 3.59
N VAL A 6 -18.38 39.04 4.70
CA VAL A 6 -18.58 40.02 5.76
C VAL A 6 -17.44 41.06 5.71
N LYS A 7 -17.74 42.27 5.31
CA LYS A 7 -16.78 43.38 5.24
C LYS A 7 -17.03 44.32 6.40
N LEU A 8 -16.15 44.28 7.42
CA LEU A 8 -16.25 45.12 8.61
C LEU A 8 -15.94 46.56 8.25
N ASP A 9 -16.78 47.51 8.75
CA ASP A 9 -16.49 48.94 8.80
C ASP A 9 -15.69 49.23 10.06
N HIS A 10 -14.39 49.34 9.91
CA HIS A 10 -13.48 49.53 11.04
C HIS A 10 -13.75 50.82 11.84
N ALA A 11 -14.24 51.88 11.18
CA ALA A 11 -14.55 53.13 11.87
C ALA A 11 -15.74 52.96 12.82
N LYS A 12 -16.85 52.40 12.30
CA LYS A 12 -18.03 52.09 13.11
C LYS A 12 -17.77 51.07 14.20
N ALA A 13 -17.00 49.98 13.90
CA ALA A 13 -16.67 48.97 14.90
C ALA A 13 -15.86 49.57 16.06
N SER A 14 -14.91 50.47 15.75
CA SER A 14 -14.09 51.15 16.78
C SER A 14 -14.90 52.07 17.68
N GLU A 15 -15.97 52.72 17.19
CA GLU A 15 -16.88 53.54 18.02
C GLU A 15 -17.52 52.74 19.14
N PHE A 16 -17.72 51.44 18.92
CA PHE A 16 -18.28 50.52 19.90
C PHE A 16 -17.20 49.70 20.63
N GLY A 17 -15.92 50.01 20.42
CA GLY A 17 -14.79 49.33 21.05
C GLY A 17 -14.61 47.90 20.59
N LEU A 18 -15.04 47.58 19.33
CA LEU A 18 -14.89 46.24 18.70
C LEU A 18 -13.75 46.26 17.70
N ASP A 19 -12.93 45.21 17.73
CA ASP A 19 -11.91 44.96 16.70
C ASP A 19 -12.33 43.83 15.75
N ALA A 20 -11.62 43.73 14.62
CA ALA A 20 -11.91 42.72 13.62
C ALA A 20 -11.72 41.27 14.13
N THR A 21 -10.83 41.11 15.12
CA THR A 21 -10.53 39.78 15.72
C THR A 21 -11.69 39.30 16.59
N GLU A 22 -12.25 40.24 17.39
CA GLU A 22 -13.40 39.94 18.25
C GLU A 22 -14.64 39.62 17.44
N VAL A 23 -14.92 40.48 16.45
CA VAL A 23 -16.04 40.23 15.50
C VAL A 23 -15.89 38.90 14.79
N GLY A 24 -14.68 38.61 14.28
CA GLY A 24 -14.37 37.32 13.61
C GLY A 24 -14.57 36.11 14.50
N LYS A 25 -14.12 36.16 15.75
CA LYS A 25 -14.31 35.08 16.74
C LYS A 25 -15.78 34.78 17.04
N VAL A 26 -16.59 35.87 17.15
CA VAL A 26 -18.03 35.68 17.39
C VAL A 26 -18.72 35.06 16.19
N ILE A 27 -18.39 35.48 14.97
CA ILE A 27 -18.94 34.90 13.75
C ILE A 27 -18.51 33.42 13.61
N GLU A 28 -17.22 33.13 13.84
CA GLU A 28 -16.70 31.76 13.81
C GLU A 28 -17.44 30.84 14.77
N MET A 29 -17.57 31.28 16.04
CA MET A 29 -18.26 30.52 17.07
C MET A 29 -19.76 30.32 16.74
N ALA A 30 -20.42 31.36 16.24
CA ALA A 30 -21.83 31.33 15.93
C ALA A 30 -22.15 30.40 14.74
N ILE A 31 -21.36 30.47 13.66
CA ILE A 31 -21.64 29.81 12.40
C ILE A 31 -20.96 28.43 12.31
N MET A 32 -19.64 28.37 12.54
CA MET A 32 -18.87 27.12 12.41
C MET A 32 -18.88 26.27 13.68
N GLY A 33 -19.08 26.91 14.82
CA GLY A 33 -18.95 26.29 16.13
C GLY A 33 -17.51 26.34 16.64
N LYS A 34 -17.39 26.42 17.94
CA LYS A 34 -16.11 26.38 18.63
C LYS A 34 -16.14 25.33 19.72
N SER A 35 -15.17 24.41 19.69
CA SER A 35 -14.97 23.48 20.80
C SER A 35 -14.57 24.27 22.04
N THR A 36 -15.21 23.99 23.18
CA THR A 36 -14.80 24.50 24.46
C THR A 36 -13.53 23.79 24.92
N SER A 37 -12.78 24.44 25.82
CA SER A 37 -11.55 23.85 26.40
C SER A 37 -11.84 22.66 27.32
N ASN A 38 -13.11 22.41 27.64
CA ASN A 38 -13.55 21.34 28.54
C ASN A 38 -14.23 20.27 27.70
N SER A 39 -13.77 19.04 27.81
CA SER A 39 -14.46 17.86 27.30
C SER A 39 -15.47 17.33 28.32
N TYR A 40 -16.49 16.66 27.85
CA TYR A 40 -17.46 15.94 28.67
C TYR A 40 -17.14 14.45 28.65
N THR A 41 -16.74 13.91 29.79
CA THR A 41 -16.32 12.51 29.92
C THR A 41 -17.51 11.62 30.27
N ILE A 42 -17.79 10.59 29.48
CA ILE A 42 -18.76 9.53 29.77
C ILE A 42 -18.02 8.18 29.78
N GLY A 43 -17.85 7.60 30.96
CA GLY A 43 -17.05 6.38 31.11
C GLY A 43 -15.58 6.65 30.75
N ASP A 44 -15.05 5.92 29.79
CA ASP A 44 -13.66 6.07 29.31
C ASP A 44 -13.52 6.95 28.04
N ASN A 45 -14.62 7.57 27.60
CA ASN A 45 -14.63 8.39 26.37
C ASN A 45 -14.82 9.88 26.69
N ASP A 46 -13.99 10.72 26.10
CA ASP A 46 -14.07 12.17 26.14
C ASP A 46 -14.79 12.71 24.90
N TYR A 47 -15.79 13.56 25.12
CA TYR A 47 -16.57 14.22 24.07
C TYR A 47 -16.31 15.71 24.08
N ASP A 48 -16.00 16.28 22.92
CA ASP A 48 -15.85 17.71 22.76
C ASP A 48 -17.22 18.42 22.85
N ILE A 49 -17.28 19.49 23.62
CA ILE A 49 -18.45 20.35 23.68
C ILE A 49 -18.30 21.45 22.63
N ILE A 50 -19.15 21.46 21.61
CA ILE A 50 -19.15 22.47 20.56
C ILE A 50 -20.27 23.49 20.83
N LEU A 51 -19.90 24.76 20.97
CA LEU A 51 -20.85 25.87 21.11
C LEU A 51 -21.12 26.49 19.73
N GLN A 52 -22.38 26.47 19.29
CA GLN A 52 -22.81 26.90 17.98
C GLN A 52 -24.26 27.40 18.02
N LEU A 53 -24.66 28.29 17.11
CA LEU A 53 -26.07 28.63 16.93
C LEU A 53 -26.86 27.46 16.39
N GLU A 54 -28.14 27.41 16.74
CA GLU A 54 -29.07 26.43 16.16
C GLU A 54 -29.11 26.55 14.63
N GLN A 55 -29.32 25.44 13.94
CA GLN A 55 -29.31 25.41 12.47
C GLN A 55 -30.33 26.35 11.84
N SER A 56 -31.49 26.53 12.48
CA SER A 56 -32.54 27.46 12.07
C SER A 56 -32.11 28.93 12.08
N GLN A 57 -31.10 29.28 12.89
CA GLN A 57 -30.58 30.65 13.12
C GLN A 57 -29.32 30.95 12.30
N ARG A 58 -28.91 30.09 11.38
CA ARG A 58 -27.69 30.26 10.56
C ARG A 58 -27.86 29.80 9.13
N THR A 59 -29.08 29.84 8.59
CA THR A 59 -29.40 29.39 7.22
C THR A 59 -29.37 30.51 6.19
N ASN A 60 -29.65 31.73 6.60
CA ASN A 60 -29.82 32.86 5.70
C ASN A 60 -28.83 34.02 6.03
N ILE A 61 -28.59 34.87 5.02
CA ILE A 61 -27.75 36.04 5.17
C ILE A 61 -28.30 37.00 6.27
N ASN A 62 -29.63 37.07 6.41
CA ASN A 62 -30.29 37.88 7.44
C ASN A 62 -29.99 37.39 8.85
N ASP A 63 -29.78 36.09 9.03
CA ASP A 63 -29.41 35.52 10.32
C ASP A 63 -28.03 36.00 10.73
N VAL A 64 -27.10 36.04 9.76
CA VAL A 64 -25.74 36.57 9.95
C VAL A 64 -25.76 38.06 10.25
N MET A 65 -26.56 38.87 9.50
CA MET A 65 -26.73 40.32 9.74
C MET A 65 -27.28 40.63 11.12
N ASN A 66 -28.18 39.80 11.64
CA ASN A 66 -28.83 39.98 12.95
C ASN A 66 -28.01 39.40 14.12
N LEU A 67 -26.84 38.85 13.84
CA LEU A 67 -25.93 38.34 14.89
C LEU A 67 -25.59 39.46 15.88
N ARG A 68 -25.81 39.20 17.16
CA ARG A 68 -25.54 40.17 18.22
C ARG A 68 -24.16 40.00 18.80
N ILE A 69 -23.36 41.05 18.74
CA ILE A 69 -21.99 41.08 19.22
C ILE A 69 -21.97 42.00 20.46
N SER A 70 -21.36 41.53 21.55
CA SER A 70 -21.22 42.32 22.77
C SER A 70 -20.07 43.33 22.61
N SER A 71 -20.38 44.59 22.75
CA SER A 71 -19.39 45.68 22.85
C SER A 71 -18.61 45.62 24.17
N SER A 72 -17.42 46.18 24.18
CA SER A 72 -16.64 46.39 25.41
C SER A 72 -17.38 47.20 26.49
N ALA A 73 -18.38 48.03 26.10
CA ALA A 73 -19.28 48.76 26.99
C ALA A 73 -20.50 47.96 27.47
N GLY A 74 -20.61 46.65 27.11
CA GLY A 74 -21.72 45.76 27.50
C GLY A 74 -23.00 45.92 26.68
N GLN A 75 -22.99 46.70 25.60
CA GLN A 75 -24.13 46.84 24.68
C GLN A 75 -24.08 45.76 23.60
N PHE A 76 -25.25 45.28 23.19
CA PHE A 76 -25.35 44.35 22.07
C PHE A 76 -25.61 45.10 20.76
N ILE A 77 -24.72 44.90 19.77
CA ILE A 77 -24.78 45.54 18.46
C ILE A 77 -25.01 44.45 17.41
N ARG A 78 -25.84 44.73 16.42
CA ARG A 78 -26.04 43.78 15.31
C ARG A 78 -24.88 43.89 14.34
N LEU A 79 -24.44 42.76 13.83
CA LEU A 79 -23.35 42.68 12.83
C LEU A 79 -23.64 43.57 11.60
N GLY A 80 -24.90 43.60 11.13
CA GLY A 80 -25.31 44.43 10.00
C GLY A 80 -25.21 45.95 10.23
N ASP A 81 -25.09 46.42 11.48
CA ASP A 81 -24.92 47.85 11.80
C ASP A 81 -23.45 48.28 11.63
N ILE A 82 -22.50 47.32 11.74
CA ILE A 82 -21.04 47.57 11.70
C ILE A 82 -20.33 46.89 10.52
N ALA A 83 -21.04 46.07 9.73
CA ALA A 83 -20.46 45.35 8.60
C ALA A 83 -21.41 45.28 7.41
N ASP A 84 -20.85 45.29 6.21
CA ASP A 84 -21.57 44.98 4.98
C ASP A 84 -21.52 43.47 4.77
N VAL A 85 -22.69 42.82 4.74
CA VAL A 85 -22.84 41.38 4.61
C VAL A 85 -23.54 41.10 3.27
N ARG A 86 -22.84 40.38 2.38
CA ARG A 86 -23.37 40.10 1.03
C ARG A 86 -23.00 38.70 0.55
N TYR A 87 -23.76 38.19 -0.40
CA TYR A 87 -23.34 36.97 -1.12
C TYR A 87 -22.16 37.30 -2.05
N GLY A 88 -21.17 36.44 -2.00
CA GLY A 88 -20.01 36.44 -2.88
C GLY A 88 -19.81 35.08 -3.54
N SER A 89 -18.87 35.03 -4.45
CA SER A 89 -18.35 33.79 -4.98
C SER A 89 -16.83 33.80 -4.92
N GLY A 90 -16.28 32.81 -4.28
CA GLY A 90 -14.83 32.71 -4.15
C GLY A 90 -14.34 31.26 -4.13
N PRO A 91 -13.05 31.06 -4.31
CA PRO A 91 -12.46 29.75 -4.12
C PRO A 91 -12.41 29.47 -2.61
N THR A 92 -13.12 28.43 -2.19
CA THR A 92 -13.17 27.98 -0.78
C THR A 92 -11.78 27.68 -0.22
N ARG A 93 -10.89 27.23 -1.07
CA ARG A 93 -9.50 26.88 -0.73
C ARG A 93 -8.60 27.11 -1.93
N ILE A 94 -7.51 27.83 -1.74
CA ILE A 94 -6.46 28.00 -2.75
C ILE A 94 -5.30 27.10 -2.34
N GLU A 95 -5.18 25.97 -3.00
CA GLU A 95 -4.07 25.07 -2.81
C GLU A 95 -2.89 25.44 -3.70
N ARG A 96 -1.69 25.29 -3.18
CA ARG A 96 -0.45 25.49 -3.91
C ARG A 96 0.52 24.36 -3.62
N GLU A 97 1.15 23.85 -4.68
CA GLU A 97 2.31 22.95 -4.63
C GLU A 97 3.47 23.66 -5.33
N ASP A 98 4.64 23.72 -4.73
CA ASP A 98 5.82 24.41 -5.25
C ASP A 98 5.55 25.86 -5.67
N LYS A 99 4.75 26.60 -4.86
CA LYS A 99 4.30 28.00 -5.10
C LYS A 99 3.34 28.19 -6.30
N GLN A 100 3.02 27.15 -7.04
CA GLN A 100 2.04 27.19 -8.15
C GLN A 100 0.65 26.83 -7.64
N ARG A 101 -0.39 27.46 -8.18
CA ARG A 101 -1.78 27.07 -7.88
C ARG A 101 -2.06 25.69 -8.42
N GLN A 102 -2.76 24.87 -7.62
CA GLN A 102 -3.23 23.57 -8.05
C GLN A 102 -4.73 23.40 -7.81
N ILE A 103 -5.31 22.54 -8.61
CA ILE A 103 -6.67 21.99 -8.41
C ILE A 103 -6.52 20.50 -8.24
N VAL A 104 -6.99 19.97 -7.11
CA VAL A 104 -6.96 18.52 -6.83
C VAL A 104 -8.33 17.94 -7.14
N VAL A 105 -8.38 16.97 -8.04
CA VAL A 105 -9.57 16.20 -8.36
C VAL A 105 -9.47 14.87 -7.63
N TYR A 106 -10.41 14.63 -6.72
CA TYR A 106 -10.52 13.38 -5.96
C TYR A 106 -11.50 12.45 -6.64
N ALA A 107 -11.12 11.17 -6.77
CA ALA A 107 -11.99 10.13 -7.29
C ALA A 107 -11.80 8.84 -6.48
N ASN A 108 -12.90 8.14 -6.21
CA ASN A 108 -12.89 6.80 -5.65
C ASN A 108 -13.18 5.78 -6.74
N THR A 109 -12.53 4.62 -6.68
CA THR A 109 -12.76 3.54 -7.64
C THR A 109 -13.87 2.61 -7.17
N VAL A 110 -14.78 2.26 -8.09
CA VAL A 110 -15.81 1.25 -7.87
C VAL A 110 -15.78 0.27 -9.04
N GLY A 111 -15.54 -1.00 -8.76
CA GLY A 111 -15.52 -2.06 -9.77
C GLY A 111 -14.32 -2.06 -10.74
N ILE A 112 -13.37 -1.15 -10.56
CA ILE A 112 -12.12 -1.07 -11.36
C ILE A 112 -10.93 -0.90 -10.43
N SER A 113 -9.77 -1.47 -10.78
CA SER A 113 -8.56 -1.28 -9.98
C SER A 113 -8.07 0.17 -10.08
N PRO A 114 -7.47 0.75 -9.00
CA PRO A 114 -6.89 2.09 -9.05
C PRO A 114 -5.83 2.25 -10.15
N GLY A 115 -5.03 1.21 -10.41
CA GLY A 115 -4.01 1.22 -11.47
C GLY A 115 -4.61 1.30 -12.87
N ASP A 116 -5.65 0.51 -13.15
CA ASP A 116 -6.33 0.53 -14.45
C ASP A 116 -7.05 1.86 -14.69
N LEU A 117 -7.68 2.42 -13.65
CA LEU A 117 -8.31 3.73 -13.74
C LEU A 117 -7.29 4.82 -14.09
N ILE A 118 -6.12 4.82 -13.43
CA ILE A 118 -5.06 5.79 -13.72
C ILE A 118 -4.51 5.65 -15.12
N SER A 119 -4.27 4.41 -15.57
CA SER A 119 -3.84 4.17 -16.94
C SER A 119 -4.86 4.72 -17.93
N LYS A 120 -6.14 4.47 -17.69
CA LYS A 120 -7.22 4.98 -18.52
C LYS A 120 -7.31 6.52 -18.50
N VAL A 121 -7.19 7.13 -17.34
CA VAL A 121 -7.19 8.60 -17.20
C VAL A 121 -5.99 9.21 -17.94
N ARG A 122 -4.80 8.64 -17.75
CA ARG A 122 -3.57 9.14 -18.37
C ARG A 122 -3.56 8.98 -19.89
N ASP A 123 -4.01 7.83 -20.38
CA ASP A 123 -3.81 7.44 -21.78
C ASP A 123 -5.01 7.86 -22.66
N GLU A 124 -6.19 8.01 -22.08
CA GLU A 124 -7.44 8.32 -22.79
C GLU A 124 -7.94 9.75 -22.53
N TYR A 125 -8.15 10.14 -21.25
CA TYR A 125 -8.81 11.40 -20.92
C TYR A 125 -7.87 12.62 -20.91
N ILE A 126 -6.64 12.49 -20.43
CA ILE A 126 -5.71 13.63 -20.36
C ILE A 126 -5.31 14.17 -21.74
N PRO A 127 -5.03 13.35 -22.76
CA PRO A 127 -4.76 13.85 -24.11
C PRO A 127 -5.93 14.63 -24.73
N GLU A 128 -7.18 14.27 -24.39
CA GLU A 128 -8.38 14.96 -24.87
C GLU A 128 -8.55 16.37 -24.27
N LEU A 129 -8.01 16.61 -23.06
CA LEU A 129 -8.15 17.89 -22.37
C LEU A 129 -7.40 19.06 -23.04
N ASN A 130 -6.45 18.80 -23.95
CA ASN A 130 -5.64 19.80 -24.62
C ASN A 130 -5.19 20.94 -23.70
N LEU A 131 -4.48 20.59 -22.63
CA LEU A 131 -4.07 21.53 -21.58
C LEU A 131 -3.29 22.71 -22.17
N PRO A 132 -3.65 23.97 -21.84
CA PRO A 132 -2.93 25.16 -22.33
C PRO A 132 -1.45 25.14 -21.90
N PRO A 133 -0.56 25.85 -22.63
CA PRO A 133 0.84 25.97 -22.20
C PRO A 133 0.97 26.52 -20.79
N GLY A 134 1.82 25.88 -19.99
CA GLY A 134 2.03 26.24 -18.58
C GLY A 134 1.18 25.45 -17.57
N TYR A 135 0.23 24.64 -18.03
CA TYR A 135 -0.48 23.70 -17.19
C TYR A 135 0.18 22.32 -17.22
N ASN A 136 0.40 21.75 -16.05
CA ASN A 136 0.93 20.41 -15.87
C ASN A 136 -0.04 19.59 -15.02
N TYR A 137 -0.06 18.30 -15.21
CA TYR A 137 -0.80 17.39 -14.36
C TYR A 137 0.14 16.44 -13.61
N LYS A 138 -0.28 16.02 -12.44
CA LYS A 138 0.44 15.05 -11.62
C LYS A 138 -0.57 14.10 -11.01
N MET A 139 -0.36 12.80 -11.17
CA MET A 139 -1.11 11.80 -10.44
C MET A 139 -0.58 11.71 -9.03
N ILE A 140 -1.45 11.84 -8.05
CA ILE A 140 -1.11 11.80 -6.62
C ILE A 140 -2.04 10.82 -5.90
N GLY A 141 -1.69 10.49 -4.65
CA GLY A 141 -2.52 9.64 -3.82
C GLY A 141 -2.11 8.16 -3.85
N GLN A 142 -3.06 7.29 -3.59
CA GLN A 142 -2.80 5.86 -3.36
C GLN A 142 -2.11 5.18 -4.56
N ALA A 143 -2.44 5.56 -5.77
CA ALA A 143 -1.90 4.94 -6.95
C ALA A 143 -0.47 5.39 -7.30
N ASP A 144 -0.09 6.64 -7.04
CA ASP A 144 1.31 7.08 -7.16
C ASP A 144 2.17 6.40 -6.09
N ASN A 145 1.66 6.33 -4.86
CA ASN A 145 2.32 5.60 -3.78
C ASN A 145 2.50 4.12 -4.12
N MET A 146 1.50 3.50 -4.74
CA MET A 146 1.56 2.12 -5.20
C MET A 146 2.62 1.95 -6.29
N ALA A 147 2.65 2.81 -7.31
CA ALA A 147 3.65 2.75 -8.38
C ALA A 147 5.09 2.92 -7.86
N ARG A 148 5.30 3.85 -6.92
CA ARG A 148 6.58 4.01 -6.24
C ARG A 148 6.95 2.79 -5.41
N SER A 149 6.01 2.25 -4.66
CA SER A 149 6.22 1.05 -3.85
C SER A 149 6.58 -0.16 -4.71
N PHE A 150 5.92 -0.38 -5.85
CA PHE A 150 6.27 -1.44 -6.80
C PHE A 150 7.72 -1.30 -7.28
N LYS A 151 8.16 -0.08 -7.61
CA LYS A 151 9.55 0.17 -8.04
C LYS A 151 10.56 -0.15 -6.94
N GLU A 152 10.27 0.21 -5.70
CA GLU A 152 11.18 -0.07 -4.58
C GLU A 152 11.19 -1.56 -4.21
N VAL A 153 10.02 -2.22 -4.22
CA VAL A 153 9.95 -3.68 -4.00
C VAL A 153 10.67 -4.44 -5.11
N TYR A 154 10.56 -4.00 -6.38
CA TYR A 154 11.31 -4.63 -7.48
C TYR A 154 12.83 -4.58 -7.25
N LYS A 155 13.35 -3.44 -6.80
CA LYS A 155 14.77 -3.32 -6.42
C LYS A 155 15.13 -4.23 -5.24
N ALA A 156 14.26 -4.29 -4.23
CA ALA A 156 14.46 -5.15 -3.08
C ALA A 156 14.45 -6.65 -3.46
N VAL A 157 13.58 -7.06 -4.38
CA VAL A 157 13.54 -8.43 -4.92
C VAL A 157 14.83 -8.78 -5.65
N ILE A 158 15.31 -7.89 -6.53
CA ILE A 158 16.60 -8.12 -7.22
C ILE A 158 17.74 -8.25 -6.20
N LEU A 159 17.80 -7.35 -5.22
CA LEU A 159 18.82 -7.40 -4.17
C LEU A 159 18.70 -8.72 -3.37
N ALA A 160 17.49 -9.12 -3.00
CA ALA A 160 17.26 -10.38 -2.29
C ALA A 160 17.74 -11.59 -3.10
N ILE A 161 17.48 -11.63 -4.42
CA ILE A 161 17.96 -12.68 -5.32
C ILE A 161 19.49 -12.74 -5.32
N VAL A 162 20.15 -11.58 -5.41
CA VAL A 162 21.62 -11.52 -5.40
C VAL A 162 22.18 -11.98 -4.05
N VAL A 163 21.59 -11.54 -2.94
CA VAL A 163 22.02 -11.94 -1.59
C VAL A 163 21.81 -13.44 -1.38
N VAL A 164 20.66 -13.97 -1.76
CA VAL A 164 20.37 -15.41 -1.68
C VAL A 164 21.37 -16.20 -2.51
N TYR A 165 21.67 -15.76 -3.73
CA TYR A 165 22.69 -16.40 -4.57
C TYR A 165 24.06 -16.41 -3.89
N MET A 166 24.52 -15.26 -3.33
CA MET A 166 25.80 -15.18 -2.65
C MET A 166 25.89 -16.10 -1.43
N VAL A 167 24.83 -16.13 -0.61
CA VAL A 167 24.77 -17.02 0.54
C VAL A 167 24.82 -18.49 0.13
N LEU A 168 24.04 -18.86 -0.90
CA LEU A 168 24.05 -20.22 -1.42
C LEU A 168 25.42 -20.59 -2.04
N ALA A 169 26.06 -19.67 -2.77
CA ALA A 169 27.38 -19.90 -3.34
C ALA A 169 28.44 -20.15 -2.26
N ALA A 170 28.37 -19.41 -1.16
CA ALA A 170 29.23 -19.61 0.00
C ALA A 170 28.93 -20.94 0.72
N GLN A 171 27.64 -21.29 0.89
CA GLN A 171 27.19 -22.51 1.56
C GLN A 171 27.58 -23.79 0.83
N PHE A 172 27.46 -23.78 -0.50
CA PHE A 172 27.72 -24.96 -1.33
C PHE A 172 29.13 -24.98 -1.94
N GLU A 173 29.96 -23.97 -1.64
CA GLU A 173 31.30 -23.81 -2.23
C GLU A 173 31.31 -24.00 -3.76
N SER A 174 30.21 -23.60 -4.41
CA SER A 174 29.96 -23.80 -5.83
C SER A 174 29.16 -22.66 -6.44
N PHE A 175 29.52 -22.20 -7.61
CA PHE A 175 28.76 -21.19 -8.36
C PHE A 175 27.59 -21.79 -9.17
N SER A 176 27.62 -23.08 -9.46
CA SER A 176 26.61 -23.72 -10.31
C SER A 176 25.39 -24.24 -9.54
N GLN A 177 25.61 -24.79 -8.35
CA GLN A 177 24.53 -25.36 -7.55
C GLN A 177 23.47 -24.32 -7.11
N PRO A 178 23.85 -23.10 -6.70
CA PRO A 178 22.89 -22.04 -6.43
C PRO A 178 21.96 -21.72 -7.59
N LEU A 179 22.48 -21.73 -8.84
CA LEU A 179 21.67 -21.47 -10.02
C LEU A 179 20.58 -22.53 -10.20
N ILE A 180 20.92 -23.79 -9.94
CA ILE A 180 19.95 -24.90 -10.00
C ILE A 180 18.85 -24.73 -8.94
N ILE A 181 19.23 -24.34 -7.71
CA ILE A 181 18.30 -24.08 -6.62
C ILE A 181 17.35 -22.92 -6.98
N MET A 182 17.91 -21.87 -7.57
CA MET A 182 17.14 -20.67 -7.93
C MET A 182 16.14 -20.88 -9.07
N ILE A 183 16.22 -21.96 -9.83
CA ILE A 183 15.19 -22.35 -10.81
C ILE A 183 13.83 -22.57 -10.15
N SER A 184 13.81 -22.86 -8.85
CA SER A 184 12.55 -22.94 -8.07
C SER A 184 11.80 -21.61 -7.95
N LEU A 185 12.48 -20.45 -8.08
CA LEU A 185 11.88 -19.13 -7.92
C LEU A 185 10.88 -18.76 -9.02
N PRO A 186 11.19 -18.95 -10.33
CA PRO A 186 10.20 -18.76 -11.39
C PRO A 186 8.92 -19.56 -11.19
N PHE A 187 9.02 -20.79 -10.73
CA PHE A 187 7.85 -21.63 -10.47
C PHE A 187 6.99 -21.09 -9.33
N ALA A 188 7.61 -20.54 -8.31
CA ALA A 188 6.91 -19.90 -7.22
C ALA A 188 6.17 -18.64 -7.68
N ILE A 189 6.80 -17.83 -8.52
CA ILE A 189 6.18 -16.61 -9.07
C ILE A 189 4.95 -16.98 -9.93
N ILE A 190 5.08 -17.96 -10.82
CA ILE A 190 3.97 -18.45 -11.63
C ILE A 190 2.82 -18.93 -10.74
N GLY A 191 3.12 -19.73 -9.71
CA GLY A 191 2.12 -20.22 -8.77
C GLY A 191 1.43 -19.13 -7.98
N ALA A 192 2.17 -18.09 -7.57
CA ALA A 192 1.63 -16.94 -6.87
C ALA A 192 0.68 -16.12 -7.76
N ILE A 193 1.04 -15.89 -9.02
CA ILE A 193 0.17 -15.22 -10.00
C ILE A 193 -1.09 -16.04 -10.27
N LEU A 194 -0.96 -17.35 -10.48
CA LEU A 194 -2.11 -18.24 -10.63
C LEU A 194 -3.01 -18.23 -9.40
N GLY A 195 -2.44 -18.20 -8.20
CA GLY A 195 -3.19 -18.09 -6.97
C GLY A 195 -4.02 -16.80 -6.90
N LEU A 196 -3.43 -15.66 -7.25
CA LEU A 196 -4.16 -14.38 -7.32
C LEU A 196 -5.30 -14.43 -8.34
N LEU A 197 -5.07 -14.98 -9.52
CA LEU A 197 -6.08 -15.12 -10.57
C LEU A 197 -7.25 -16.00 -10.11
N VAL A 198 -6.97 -17.15 -9.52
CA VAL A 198 -8.01 -18.09 -9.03
C VAL A 198 -8.82 -17.49 -7.88
N ALA A 199 -8.17 -16.75 -6.99
CA ALA A 199 -8.81 -16.08 -5.88
C ALA A 199 -9.51 -14.75 -6.26
N GLY A 200 -9.40 -14.29 -7.51
CA GLY A 200 -9.95 -13.00 -7.96
C GLY A 200 -9.33 -11.80 -7.26
N GLN A 201 -8.10 -11.95 -6.76
CA GLN A 201 -7.37 -10.89 -6.05
C GLN A 201 -6.49 -10.10 -7.01
N THR A 202 -6.37 -8.79 -6.75
CA THR A 202 -5.48 -7.91 -7.52
C THR A 202 -4.09 -7.86 -6.92
N ALA A 203 -3.08 -7.60 -7.77
CA ALA A 203 -1.73 -7.31 -7.31
C ALA A 203 -1.72 -5.97 -6.56
N ASN A 204 -1.44 -6.01 -5.27
CA ASN A 204 -1.38 -4.84 -4.39
C ASN A 204 -0.09 -4.88 -3.54
N MET A 205 0.10 -3.90 -2.66
CA MET A 205 1.29 -3.80 -1.82
C MET A 205 1.47 -5.05 -0.93
N MET A 206 0.38 -5.63 -0.42
CA MET A 206 0.44 -6.83 0.43
C MET A 206 0.84 -8.07 -0.37
N SER A 207 0.36 -8.21 -1.61
CA SER A 207 0.81 -9.30 -2.48
C SER A 207 2.29 -9.19 -2.80
N MET A 208 2.85 -7.97 -2.95
CA MET A 208 4.29 -7.76 -3.17
C MET A 208 5.13 -8.18 -1.96
N ILE A 209 4.65 -7.88 -0.74
CA ILE A 209 5.27 -8.41 0.49
C ILE A 209 5.23 -9.94 0.47
N GLY A 210 4.09 -10.53 0.09
CA GLY A 210 3.95 -11.97 -0.09
C GLY A 210 4.97 -12.56 -1.08
N PHE A 211 5.18 -11.92 -2.23
CA PHE A 211 6.22 -12.33 -3.19
C PHE A 211 7.62 -12.29 -2.59
N THR A 212 7.95 -11.24 -1.84
CA THR A 212 9.27 -11.11 -1.20
C THR A 212 9.50 -12.22 -0.16
N MET A 213 8.48 -12.50 0.67
CA MET A 213 8.55 -13.59 1.64
C MET A 213 8.67 -14.97 0.96
N LEU A 214 7.98 -15.16 -0.16
CA LEU A 214 7.97 -16.40 -0.92
C LEU A 214 9.37 -16.79 -1.41
N LEU A 215 10.20 -15.81 -1.81
CA LEU A 215 11.58 -16.05 -2.26
C LEU A 215 12.40 -16.82 -1.20
N GLY A 216 12.30 -16.42 0.07
CA GLY A 216 13.01 -17.10 1.17
C GLY A 216 12.43 -18.47 1.54
N LEU A 217 11.10 -18.61 1.43
CA LEU A 217 10.44 -19.87 1.81
C LEU A 217 10.67 -20.99 0.78
N VAL A 218 10.71 -20.64 -0.51
CA VAL A 218 10.82 -21.59 -1.61
C VAL A 218 12.22 -22.18 -1.72
N THR A 219 13.25 -21.36 -1.59
CA THR A 219 14.65 -21.81 -1.70
C THR A 219 15.01 -22.86 -0.66
N LYS A 220 14.41 -22.79 0.54
CA LYS A 220 14.62 -23.76 1.62
C LYS A 220 14.38 -25.20 1.20
N ASN A 221 13.33 -25.46 0.43
CA ASN A 221 12.97 -26.83 0.02
C ASN A 221 14.01 -27.41 -0.95
N ALA A 222 14.46 -26.61 -1.90
CA ALA A 222 15.49 -27.00 -2.86
C ALA A 222 16.87 -27.19 -2.18
N ILE A 223 17.21 -26.33 -1.23
CA ILE A 223 18.45 -26.43 -0.42
C ILE A 223 18.51 -27.78 0.28
N LEU A 224 17.47 -28.13 1.06
CA LEU A 224 17.42 -29.36 1.84
C LEU A 224 17.57 -30.62 0.97
N LEU A 225 17.10 -30.58 -0.27
CA LEU A 225 17.16 -31.72 -1.19
C LEU A 225 18.55 -31.86 -1.78
N ILE A 226 19.14 -30.77 -2.28
CA ILE A 226 20.48 -30.80 -2.92
C ILE A 226 21.57 -31.05 -1.88
N ASP A 227 21.48 -30.40 -0.72
CA ASP A 227 22.41 -30.61 0.38
C ASP A 227 22.50 -32.09 0.79
N TYR A 228 21.34 -32.75 0.96
CA TYR A 228 21.30 -34.15 1.28
C TYR A 228 21.86 -35.03 0.15
N ALA A 229 21.57 -34.71 -1.11
CA ALA A 229 22.16 -35.42 -2.26
C ALA A 229 23.69 -35.30 -2.30
N ASN A 230 24.24 -34.10 -1.99
CA ASN A 230 25.68 -33.90 -1.91
C ASN A 230 26.32 -34.72 -0.79
N GLN A 231 25.70 -34.75 0.42
CA GLN A 231 26.20 -35.54 1.54
C GLN A 231 26.28 -37.05 1.23
N GLU A 232 25.28 -37.60 0.52
CA GLU A 232 25.30 -39.02 0.13
C GLU A 232 26.34 -39.30 -0.99
N ARG A 233 26.59 -38.33 -1.86
CA ARG A 233 27.68 -38.41 -2.84
C ARG A 233 29.06 -38.45 -2.20
N GLU A 234 29.28 -37.64 -1.17
CA GLU A 234 30.54 -37.62 -0.42
C GLU A 234 30.82 -38.98 0.26
N LYS A 235 29.77 -39.73 0.59
CA LYS A 235 29.87 -41.10 1.11
C LYS A 235 30.18 -42.16 0.04
N GLY A 236 30.31 -41.76 -1.23
CA GLY A 236 30.67 -42.62 -2.34
C GLY A 236 29.48 -43.15 -3.17
N MET A 237 28.24 -42.69 -2.95
CA MET A 237 27.10 -43.07 -3.78
C MET A 237 27.17 -42.49 -5.18
N SER A 238 26.62 -43.21 -6.15
CA SER A 238 26.43 -42.66 -7.49
C SER A 238 25.48 -41.48 -7.48
N ILE A 239 25.66 -40.53 -8.41
CA ILE A 239 24.84 -39.30 -8.51
C ILE A 239 23.33 -39.65 -8.54
N ARG A 240 22.96 -40.65 -9.34
CA ARG A 240 21.58 -41.06 -9.53
C ARG A 240 20.96 -41.66 -8.26
N GLU A 241 21.70 -42.53 -7.60
CA GLU A 241 21.27 -43.15 -6.34
C GLU A 241 21.13 -42.13 -5.22
N ALA A 242 22.11 -41.21 -5.08
CA ALA A 242 22.09 -40.14 -4.10
C ALA A 242 20.88 -39.21 -4.27
N VAL A 243 20.54 -38.82 -5.51
CA VAL A 243 19.38 -37.99 -5.79
C VAL A 243 18.06 -38.72 -5.52
N LEU A 244 17.95 -39.99 -5.92
CA LEU A 244 16.75 -40.78 -5.64
C LEU A 244 16.53 -40.99 -4.13
N LEU A 245 17.61 -41.23 -3.39
CA LEU A 245 17.57 -41.38 -1.93
C LEU A 245 17.19 -40.05 -1.27
N ALA A 246 17.78 -38.95 -1.72
CA ALA A 246 17.43 -37.60 -1.23
C ALA A 246 15.94 -37.29 -1.45
N CYS A 247 15.41 -37.56 -2.66
CA CYS A 247 13.98 -37.36 -2.96
C CYS A 247 13.10 -38.23 -2.04
N SER A 248 13.43 -39.48 -1.83
CA SER A 248 12.60 -40.39 -1.03
C SER A 248 12.56 -40.02 0.45
N LEU A 249 13.70 -39.66 1.04
CA LEU A 249 13.83 -39.32 2.46
C LEU A 249 13.37 -37.90 2.77
N ARG A 250 13.59 -36.93 1.88
CA ARG A 250 13.25 -35.52 2.12
C ARG A 250 11.81 -35.16 1.68
N LEU A 251 11.13 -36.02 0.91
CA LEU A 251 9.75 -35.78 0.50
C LEU A 251 8.81 -35.49 1.68
N ARG A 252 8.81 -36.36 2.69
CA ARG A 252 7.93 -36.23 3.84
C ARG A 252 8.20 -34.94 4.66
N PRO A 253 9.43 -34.62 5.08
CA PRO A 253 9.74 -33.36 5.76
C PRO A 253 9.35 -32.13 4.97
N ILE A 254 9.62 -32.09 3.66
CA ILE A 254 9.28 -30.96 2.80
C ILE A 254 7.75 -30.78 2.72
N LEU A 255 7.01 -31.85 2.48
CA LEU A 255 5.55 -31.79 2.43
C LEU A 255 4.94 -31.38 3.77
N MET A 256 5.46 -31.90 4.90
CA MET A 256 4.98 -31.50 6.23
C MET A 256 5.17 -30.00 6.50
N THR A 257 6.36 -29.47 6.21
CA THR A 257 6.64 -28.04 6.45
C THR A 257 5.84 -27.14 5.49
N THR A 258 5.70 -27.52 4.24
CA THR A 258 4.91 -26.76 3.26
C THR A 258 3.43 -26.77 3.61
N LEU A 259 2.88 -27.94 3.94
CA LEU A 259 1.47 -28.08 4.31
C LEU A 259 1.16 -27.30 5.59
N SER A 260 2.03 -27.36 6.59
CA SER A 260 1.91 -26.59 7.83
C SER A 260 1.90 -25.09 7.56
N THR A 261 2.79 -24.62 6.67
CA THR A 261 2.83 -23.19 6.29
C THR A 261 1.57 -22.78 5.53
N ILE A 262 1.10 -23.60 4.57
CA ILE A 262 -0.13 -23.35 3.82
C ILE A 262 -1.34 -23.28 4.75
N LEU A 263 -1.49 -24.24 5.66
CA LEU A 263 -2.59 -24.25 6.65
C LEU A 263 -2.51 -23.06 7.60
N GLY A 264 -1.32 -22.65 8.00
CA GLY A 264 -1.10 -21.47 8.84
C GLY A 264 -1.47 -20.15 8.12
N MET A 265 -1.35 -20.09 6.79
CA MET A 265 -1.73 -18.93 5.98
C MET A 265 -3.21 -18.94 5.55
N LEU A 266 -3.91 -20.07 5.70
CA LEU A 266 -5.27 -20.24 5.25
C LEU A 266 -6.26 -19.22 5.88
N PRO A 267 -6.23 -18.94 7.18
CA PRO A 267 -7.11 -17.92 7.77
C PRO A 267 -6.92 -16.52 7.15
N ILE A 268 -5.67 -16.17 6.84
CA ILE A 268 -5.34 -14.88 6.20
C ILE A 268 -5.85 -14.86 4.76
N ALA A 269 -5.65 -15.94 4.01
CA ALA A 269 -6.09 -16.06 2.62
C ALA A 269 -7.62 -16.08 2.48
N LEU A 270 -8.34 -16.58 3.48
CA LEU A 270 -9.80 -16.57 3.53
C LEU A 270 -10.37 -15.22 4.02
N GLY A 271 -9.53 -14.30 4.46
CA GLY A 271 -9.99 -12.99 4.94
C GLY A 271 -10.73 -13.06 6.28
N ILE A 272 -10.40 -14.02 7.15
CA ILE A 272 -11.06 -14.20 8.44
C ILE A 272 -10.44 -13.26 9.49
N GLY A 273 -11.26 -12.40 10.10
CA GLY A 273 -10.89 -11.45 11.15
C GLY A 273 -10.86 -10.00 10.66
N GLU A 274 -10.86 -9.06 11.61
CA GLU A 274 -10.84 -7.62 11.30
C GLU A 274 -9.52 -7.21 10.60
N GLY A 275 -9.64 -6.49 9.50
CA GLY A 275 -8.51 -6.06 8.66
C GLY A 275 -7.82 -7.20 7.91
N ALA A 276 -8.35 -8.41 7.92
CA ALA A 276 -7.80 -9.54 7.17
C ALA A 276 -7.94 -9.33 5.65
N GLU A 277 -8.96 -8.61 5.20
CA GLU A 277 -9.19 -8.26 3.78
C GLU A 277 -7.95 -7.57 3.16
N LEU A 278 -7.28 -6.70 3.91
CA LEU A 278 -6.07 -6.02 3.44
C LEU A 278 -4.89 -6.98 3.21
N ARG A 279 -4.83 -8.07 3.98
CA ARG A 279 -3.73 -9.05 3.94
C ARG A 279 -4.05 -10.30 3.14
N GLN A 280 -5.29 -10.44 2.69
CA GLN A 280 -5.78 -11.62 1.97
C GLN A 280 -4.92 -11.95 0.74
N SER A 281 -4.58 -10.96 -0.08
CA SER A 281 -3.75 -11.14 -1.26
C SER A 281 -2.34 -11.66 -0.93
N MET A 282 -1.76 -11.29 0.23
CA MET A 282 -0.49 -11.84 0.71
C MET A 282 -0.62 -13.34 1.02
N GLY A 283 -1.66 -13.74 1.73
CA GLY A 283 -1.93 -15.15 2.04
C GLY A 283 -2.13 -15.99 0.78
N VAL A 284 -2.88 -15.47 -0.19
CA VAL A 284 -3.12 -16.14 -1.49
C VAL A 284 -1.83 -16.33 -2.28
N VAL A 285 -0.97 -15.31 -2.36
CA VAL A 285 0.35 -15.38 -3.01
C VAL A 285 1.20 -16.47 -2.38
N LEU A 286 1.27 -16.51 -1.05
CA LEU A 286 2.07 -17.51 -0.33
C LEU A 286 1.53 -18.93 -0.56
N ILE A 287 0.23 -19.14 -0.48
CA ILE A 287 -0.39 -20.45 -0.71
C ILE A 287 -0.17 -20.92 -2.15
N GLY A 288 -0.51 -20.08 -3.14
CA GLY A 288 -0.34 -20.40 -4.56
C GLY A 288 1.11 -20.65 -4.93
N GLY A 289 2.01 -19.77 -4.48
CA GLY A 289 3.44 -19.89 -4.75
C GLY A 289 4.08 -21.11 -4.10
N LEU A 290 3.79 -21.38 -2.81
CA LEU A 290 4.32 -22.55 -2.11
C LEU A 290 3.78 -23.86 -2.69
N THR A 291 2.50 -23.94 -3.02
CA THR A 291 1.91 -25.14 -3.59
C THR A 291 2.56 -25.51 -4.93
N THR A 292 2.58 -24.55 -5.85
CA THR A 292 3.15 -24.79 -7.19
C THR A 292 4.66 -25.02 -7.13
N SER A 293 5.37 -24.17 -6.37
CA SER A 293 6.81 -24.31 -6.21
C SER A 293 7.19 -25.65 -5.59
N THR A 294 6.52 -26.09 -4.52
CA THR A 294 6.88 -27.35 -3.86
C THR A 294 6.66 -28.54 -4.79
N LEU A 295 5.53 -28.59 -5.52
CA LEU A 295 5.26 -29.66 -6.47
C LEU A 295 6.31 -29.71 -7.59
N LEU A 296 6.62 -28.56 -8.19
CA LEU A 296 7.58 -28.49 -9.28
C LEU A 296 9.03 -28.66 -8.79
N THR A 297 9.39 -28.11 -7.64
CA THR A 297 10.74 -28.23 -7.08
C THR A 297 11.08 -29.69 -6.76
N LEU A 298 10.15 -30.47 -6.25
CA LEU A 298 10.38 -31.89 -5.96
C LEU A 298 10.68 -32.75 -7.20
N VAL A 299 10.28 -32.30 -8.38
CA VAL A 299 10.52 -33.00 -9.64
C VAL A 299 11.61 -32.35 -10.46
N VAL A 300 11.50 -31.06 -10.69
CA VAL A 300 12.36 -30.33 -11.64
C VAL A 300 13.76 -30.09 -11.09
N VAL A 301 13.89 -29.70 -9.83
CA VAL A 301 15.21 -29.41 -9.24
C VAL A 301 16.11 -30.65 -9.19
N PRO A 302 15.66 -31.83 -8.71
CA PRO A 302 16.46 -33.07 -8.78
C PRO A 302 16.84 -33.47 -10.19
N LEU A 303 15.90 -33.32 -11.14
CA LEU A 303 16.15 -33.65 -12.53
C LEU A 303 17.23 -32.77 -13.15
N ILE A 304 17.13 -31.45 -12.94
CA ILE A 304 18.14 -30.51 -13.46
C ILE A 304 19.49 -30.73 -12.78
N TYR A 305 19.49 -30.96 -11.47
CA TYR A 305 20.72 -31.26 -10.73
C TYR A 305 21.38 -32.54 -11.28
N LEU A 306 20.65 -33.58 -11.51
CA LEU A 306 21.15 -34.85 -12.10
C LEU A 306 21.71 -34.62 -13.49
N LEU A 307 20.98 -33.95 -14.37
CA LEU A 307 21.43 -33.65 -15.75
C LEU A 307 22.70 -32.80 -15.76
N PHE A 308 22.77 -31.81 -14.88
CA PHE A 308 23.92 -30.92 -14.78
C PHE A 308 25.17 -31.66 -14.30
N GLU A 309 25.04 -32.50 -13.27
CA GLU A 309 26.16 -33.23 -12.71
C GLU A 309 26.64 -34.36 -13.65
N GLU A 310 25.72 -35.03 -14.36
CA GLU A 310 26.07 -36.03 -15.43
C GLU A 310 26.78 -35.33 -16.59
N TRP A 311 26.33 -34.13 -17.00
CA TRP A 311 26.99 -33.33 -18.02
C TRP A 311 28.40 -32.90 -17.61
N LYS A 312 28.55 -32.46 -16.37
CA LYS A 312 29.85 -32.09 -15.77
C LYS A 312 30.79 -33.30 -15.73
N ALA A 313 30.33 -34.47 -15.31
CA ALA A 313 31.12 -35.68 -15.26
C ALA A 313 31.62 -36.12 -16.66
N LYS A 314 30.76 -36.05 -17.68
CA LYS A 314 31.16 -36.35 -19.07
C LYS A 314 32.22 -35.41 -19.60
N ASN A 315 32.11 -34.10 -19.30
CA ASN A 315 33.09 -33.12 -19.77
C ASN A 315 34.44 -33.24 -19.06
N TYR A 316 34.49 -33.70 -17.81
CA TYR A 316 35.76 -34.00 -17.12
C TYR A 316 36.47 -35.19 -17.74
N VAL A 317 35.72 -36.26 -18.07
CA VAL A 317 36.27 -37.46 -18.73
C VAL A 317 36.81 -37.14 -20.17
N GLN A 318 36.18 -36.20 -20.88
CA GLN A 318 36.61 -35.79 -22.21
C GLN A 318 37.84 -34.87 -22.21
N ARG A 319 38.08 -34.14 -21.10
CA ARG A 319 39.25 -33.24 -20.98
C ARG A 319 40.51 -33.93 -20.48
N GLY A 320 40.45 -35.22 -20.11
CA GLY A 320 41.62 -36.00 -19.76
C GLY A 320 42.30 -35.62 -18.45
N GLU A 321 41.56 -35.00 -17.52
CA GLU A 321 41.97 -34.75 -16.17
C GLU A 321 41.28 -35.69 -15.16
#